data_c953ce39c5bc44b23195325500661cef
#
_entry.id   c953ce39c5bc44b23195325500661cef
#
_cell.length_a   1.000
_cell.length_b   1.000
_cell.length_c   1.000
_cell.angle_alpha   90.00
_cell.angle_beta   90.00
_cell.angle_gamma   90.00
#
_symmetry.space_group_name_H-M   'P 1'
#
loop_
_entity.id
_entity.type
_entity.pdbx_description
1 polymer ?
#
loop_
_entity_poly.entity_id
_entity_poly.type
_entity_poly.pdbx_seq_one_letter_code
_entity_poly.pdbx_strand_id
1 'polypeptide(L)'
;EEMLQYGDQSVSDALRRAAGFQMPAPGQGPRGNNPASGMRFRGGAGPTFLINGEPVQGGPRGGMSVIDTITTDMIERIEVVKQPSVAQASVASSAVINIILKEPLNTLINGNVRVGYGIAKSSPQEEVRKQVSVQTDGRDNQWSYSLSANQMWQDTTSVTKTIDNNGERQQQRTTDRTMQMFSPRLEYAIDDTQKLVADLFYRNTKSDGTRQDQIQKDQNDSIRLNTRYERKTDDGSDKVRITGEHQNETELTGTHQGDIYTDETVNEYAIGYDGVRKLDPNKQIKFGFEARKNELESNVANTLDEERYALYGEGSWRFTDQQTVTLGVRQEWINRSGLVDYSDQHASPVLAHRYDFDDHWSLQTNLSKAFQAPNASRLAPTVTISTDSDAGSLNNPDRGGNPDLKPEQITAIESTLGYNTPAGGFNLTAFNREIKDYIENVIQLEGSRYVQRPINQDKATAYGAELTGRYAIKETGAGHSLMLTGQVSTIHVSIEDTNGNERLASDVAPYTASSGLSYSYKPWKLSNSINISYTPKFTRALDNQPYDRTTNQRVTVDLSTTKNFSHNWGATLSLRNILGTDYKEYLRNQSDGSLYQARINESIPNILLTIEKKF
;
A
#
# COMPACT_ATOMS: atom_id res chain seq x y z
N GLU A 1 9.35 0.92 16.38
CA GLU A 1 8.78 0.80 17.75
C GLU A 1 7.27 1.11 17.77
N GLU A 2 6.81 2.17 17.11
CA GLU A 2 5.40 2.56 17.10
C GLU A 2 4.49 1.45 16.56
N MET A 3 4.86 0.80 15.45
CA MET A 3 4.09 -0.31 14.89
C MET A 3 3.91 -1.46 15.88
N LEU A 4 4.98 -1.85 16.57
CA LEU A 4 4.93 -2.90 17.60
C LEU A 4 4.08 -2.48 18.80
N GLN A 5 4.10 -1.20 19.16
CA GLN A 5 3.32 -0.63 20.24
C GLN A 5 1.81 -0.69 19.96
N TYR A 6 1.41 -0.46 18.71
CA TYR A 6 0.01 -0.62 18.28
C TYR A 6 -0.36 -2.07 17.90
N GLY A 7 0.58 -3.00 18.04
CA GLY A 7 0.33 -4.41 17.73
C GLY A 7 0.16 -4.70 16.24
N ASP A 8 0.74 -3.86 15.37
CA ASP A 8 0.70 -4.07 13.92
C ASP A 8 1.45 -5.34 13.54
N GLN A 9 0.89 -6.10 12.62
CA GLN A 9 1.47 -7.32 12.12
C GLN A 9 2.05 -7.13 10.72
N SER A 10 1.55 -6.15 9.99
CA SER A 10 1.91 -5.87 8.60
C SER A 10 2.01 -4.36 8.34
N VAL A 11 2.58 -4.02 7.19
CA VAL A 11 2.61 -2.64 6.66
C VAL A 11 1.18 -2.09 6.49
N SER A 12 0.25 -2.91 6.00
CA SER A 12 -1.14 -2.52 5.80
C SER A 12 -1.83 -2.09 7.10
N ASP A 13 -1.48 -2.71 8.23
CA ASP A 13 -2.01 -2.31 9.54
C ASP A 13 -1.54 -0.90 9.94
N ALA A 14 -0.27 -0.59 9.71
CA ALA A 14 0.29 0.73 10.00
C ALA A 14 -0.34 1.81 9.09
N LEU A 15 -0.57 1.50 7.81
CA LEU A 15 -1.13 2.44 6.84
C LEU A 15 -2.59 2.81 7.09
N ARG A 16 -3.35 1.99 7.81
CA ARG A 16 -4.71 2.35 8.25
C ARG A 16 -4.75 3.60 9.12
N ARG A 17 -3.63 3.92 9.77
CA ARG A 17 -3.47 5.11 10.61
C ARG A 17 -2.81 6.27 9.89
N ALA A 18 -2.42 6.10 8.63
CA ALA A 18 -1.79 7.15 7.84
C ALA A 18 -2.84 8.03 7.13
N ALA A 19 -2.70 9.35 7.24
CA ALA A 19 -3.63 10.29 6.63
C ALA A 19 -3.61 10.24 5.09
N GLY A 20 -4.77 10.40 4.48
CA GLY A 20 -4.96 10.40 3.04
C GLY A 20 -5.18 9.01 2.43
N PHE A 21 -4.98 7.93 3.20
CA PHE A 21 -5.22 6.58 2.73
C PHE A 21 -6.65 6.12 3.04
N GLN A 22 -7.27 5.50 2.04
CA GLN A 22 -8.54 4.81 2.19
C GLN A 22 -8.33 3.33 1.89
N MET A 23 -8.59 2.50 2.89
CA MET A 23 -8.45 1.06 2.77
C MET A 23 -9.70 0.47 2.11
N PRO A 24 -9.55 -0.56 1.26
CA PRO A 24 -10.70 -1.26 0.70
C PRO A 24 -11.53 -1.90 1.81
N ALA A 25 -12.79 -2.13 1.51
CA ALA A 25 -13.65 -2.89 2.38
C ALA A 25 -13.14 -4.32 2.57
N PRO A 26 -13.31 -4.91 3.74
CA PRO A 26 -13.05 -6.34 3.94
C PRO A 26 -13.79 -7.18 2.90
N GLY A 27 -13.07 -8.04 2.20
CA GLY A 27 -13.64 -8.92 1.17
C GLY A 27 -13.89 -8.29 -0.19
N GLN A 28 -13.60 -7.02 -0.41
CA GLN A 28 -13.81 -6.31 -1.69
C GLN A 28 -12.54 -6.08 -2.54
N GLY A 29 -11.40 -6.58 -2.16
CA GLY A 29 -10.23 -6.56 -3.04
C GLY A 29 -10.52 -7.33 -4.35
N PRO A 30 -9.78 -7.08 -5.44
CA PRO A 30 -9.96 -7.81 -6.70
C PRO A 30 -9.96 -9.33 -6.52
N ARG A 31 -9.42 -9.82 -5.43
CA ARG A 31 -9.38 -11.24 -5.02
C ARG A 31 -9.71 -11.46 -3.53
N GLY A 32 -10.60 -10.67 -2.99
CA GLY A 32 -11.31 -10.95 -1.72
C GLY A 32 -10.59 -10.70 -0.41
N ASN A 33 -9.26 -10.74 -0.31
CA ASN A 33 -8.54 -10.64 0.96
C ASN A 33 -7.21 -9.87 0.92
N ASN A 34 -6.92 -9.12 -0.14
CA ASN A 34 -5.70 -8.30 -0.19
C ASN A 34 -6.01 -6.83 0.14
N PRO A 35 -5.70 -6.35 1.36
CA PRO A 35 -5.97 -4.97 1.74
C PRO A 35 -5.18 -3.93 0.92
N ALA A 36 -4.06 -4.31 0.32
CA ALA A 36 -3.25 -3.39 -0.49
C ALA A 36 -3.81 -3.17 -1.89
N SER A 37 -4.51 -4.15 -2.47
CA SER A 37 -4.96 -4.09 -3.87
C SER A 37 -6.14 -3.15 -4.15
N GLY A 38 -6.77 -2.59 -3.13
CA GLY A 38 -7.84 -1.61 -3.25
C GLY A 38 -7.58 -0.32 -2.47
N MET A 39 -6.37 -0.18 -1.94
CA MET A 39 -5.97 1.02 -1.22
C MET A 39 -5.94 2.21 -2.18
N ARG A 40 -6.54 3.32 -1.77
CA ARG A 40 -6.52 4.59 -2.49
C ARG A 40 -5.78 5.63 -1.69
N PHE A 41 -5.10 6.52 -2.38
CA PHE A 41 -4.52 7.70 -1.79
C PHE A 41 -5.16 8.95 -2.37
N ARG A 42 -5.81 9.76 -1.54
CA ARG A 42 -6.49 11.00 -1.94
C ARG A 42 -7.42 10.81 -3.14
N GLY A 43 -8.18 9.71 -3.14
CA GLY A 43 -9.16 9.37 -4.18
C GLY A 43 -8.60 8.93 -5.53
N GLY A 44 -7.28 9.00 -5.71
CA GLY A 44 -6.60 8.50 -6.90
C GLY A 44 -6.19 7.03 -6.78
N ALA A 45 -5.29 6.61 -7.65
CA ALA A 45 -4.71 5.28 -7.61
C ALA A 45 -3.98 4.99 -6.29
N GLY A 46 -3.76 3.71 -6.00
CA GLY A 46 -3.02 3.27 -4.84
C GLY A 46 -1.58 3.76 -4.83
N PRO A 47 -0.93 3.73 -3.66
CA PRO A 47 0.46 4.13 -3.54
C PRO A 47 1.38 3.13 -4.22
N THR A 48 2.57 3.58 -4.59
CA THR A 48 3.67 2.72 -5.00
C THR A 48 4.49 2.32 -3.78
N PHE A 49 4.83 1.04 -3.71
CA PHE A 49 5.64 0.50 -2.63
C PHE A 49 7.09 0.37 -3.05
N LEU A 50 7.98 0.77 -2.15
CA LEU A 50 9.42 0.56 -2.27
C LEU A 50 9.91 -0.25 -1.07
N ILE A 51 10.93 -1.07 -1.27
CA ILE A 51 11.73 -1.69 -0.22
C ILE A 51 13.15 -1.15 -0.33
N ASN A 52 13.64 -0.49 0.71
CA ASN A 52 14.95 0.16 0.72
C ASN A 52 15.17 1.10 -0.48
N GLY A 53 14.12 1.79 -0.93
CA GLY A 53 14.15 2.71 -2.06
C GLY A 53 13.96 2.08 -3.43
N GLU A 54 13.81 0.75 -3.53
CA GLU A 54 13.60 0.05 -4.78
C GLU A 54 12.11 -0.29 -4.98
N PRO A 55 11.51 0.03 -6.13
CA PRO A 55 10.13 -0.30 -6.44
C PRO A 55 9.88 -1.80 -6.34
N VAL A 56 8.75 -2.17 -5.76
CA VAL A 56 8.26 -3.54 -5.70
C VAL A 56 7.01 -3.65 -6.54
N GLN A 57 7.02 -4.53 -7.52
CA GLN A 57 5.83 -4.80 -8.31
C GLN A 57 4.86 -5.70 -7.54
N GLY A 58 3.57 -5.36 -7.60
CA GLY A 58 2.52 -6.33 -7.31
C GLY A 58 2.44 -7.33 -8.46
N GLY A 59 1.97 -8.56 -8.19
CA GLY A 59 1.73 -9.54 -9.25
C GLY A 59 0.89 -8.97 -10.40
N PRO A 60 0.97 -9.53 -11.61
CA PRO A 60 0.34 -9.03 -12.82
C PRO A 60 -1.16 -8.76 -12.69
N ARG A 61 -1.82 -9.51 -11.82
CA ARG A 61 -3.27 -9.40 -11.53
C ARG A 61 -3.59 -8.82 -10.17
N GLY A 62 -2.64 -8.13 -9.52
CA GLY A 62 -2.83 -7.58 -8.18
C GLY A 62 -2.87 -8.68 -7.11
N GLY A 63 -2.14 -9.78 -7.33
CA GLY A 63 -1.90 -10.82 -6.33
C GLY A 63 -1.39 -10.26 -5.02
N MET A 64 -1.20 -11.10 -4.01
CA MET A 64 -0.80 -10.65 -2.68
C MET A 64 0.45 -9.78 -2.78
N SER A 65 0.34 -8.56 -2.29
CA SER A 65 1.45 -7.62 -2.32
C SER A 65 2.62 -8.15 -1.48
N VAL A 66 3.85 -7.95 -1.94
CA VAL A 66 5.06 -8.24 -1.16
C VAL A 66 4.98 -7.62 0.24
N ILE A 67 4.32 -6.47 0.37
CA ILE A 67 4.18 -5.76 1.66
C ILE A 67 3.42 -6.55 2.72
N ASP A 68 2.53 -7.46 2.34
CA ASP A 68 1.77 -8.27 3.31
C ASP A 68 2.61 -9.43 3.87
N THR A 69 3.75 -9.72 3.25
CA THR A 69 4.70 -10.75 3.71
C THR A 69 5.80 -10.18 4.61
N ILE A 70 6.02 -8.87 4.58
CA ILE A 70 7.02 -8.19 5.43
C ILE A 70 6.44 -8.01 6.82
N THR A 71 7.07 -8.63 7.79
CA THR A 71 6.66 -8.51 9.19
C THR A 71 7.23 -7.24 9.84
N THR A 72 6.55 -6.73 10.85
CA THR A 72 6.95 -5.49 11.53
C THR A 72 8.32 -5.56 12.21
N ASP A 73 8.80 -6.75 12.53
CA ASP A 73 10.14 -6.98 13.10
C ASP A 73 11.26 -6.74 12.09
N MET A 74 10.99 -6.90 10.80
CA MET A 74 11.97 -6.61 9.74
C MET A 74 12.10 -5.11 9.46
N ILE A 75 11.11 -4.32 9.87
CA ILE A 75 10.96 -2.92 9.46
C ILE A 75 11.67 -2.02 10.46
N GLU A 76 12.58 -1.17 9.98
CA GLU A 76 13.12 -0.05 10.75
C GLU A 76 12.10 1.07 10.82
N ARG A 77 11.58 1.49 9.64
CA ARG A 77 10.55 2.52 9.51
C ARG A 77 9.81 2.41 8.18
N ILE A 78 8.61 2.98 8.16
CA ILE A 78 7.83 3.20 6.94
C ILE A 78 7.85 4.69 6.64
N GLU A 79 8.36 5.05 5.48
CA GLU A 79 8.37 6.42 4.98
C GLU A 79 7.18 6.61 4.05
N VAL A 80 6.24 7.47 4.42
CA VAL A 80 5.10 7.83 3.59
C VAL A 80 5.42 9.15 2.90
N VAL A 81 5.84 9.07 1.64
CA VAL A 81 6.16 10.23 0.82
C VAL A 81 4.93 10.58 0.00
N LYS A 82 4.20 11.59 0.44
CA LYS A 82 2.96 12.06 -0.18
C LYS A 82 3.22 12.86 -1.46
N GLN A 83 4.43 13.40 -1.58
CA GLN A 83 4.92 14.06 -2.78
C GLN A 83 6.29 13.48 -3.15
N PRO A 84 6.35 12.64 -4.17
CA PRO A 84 7.61 12.03 -4.61
C PRO A 84 8.58 13.08 -5.13
N SER A 85 9.87 12.88 -4.82
CA SER A 85 10.96 13.61 -5.46
C SER A 85 11.07 13.21 -6.95
N VAL A 86 11.82 13.95 -7.74
CA VAL A 86 12.03 13.60 -9.16
C VAL A 86 12.66 12.21 -9.35
N ALA A 87 13.44 11.74 -8.39
CA ALA A 87 13.97 10.38 -8.39
C ALA A 87 12.87 9.30 -8.29
N GLN A 88 11.73 9.65 -7.73
CA GLN A 88 10.59 8.75 -7.48
C GLN A 88 9.37 9.04 -8.37
N ALA A 89 9.37 10.14 -9.12
CA ALA A 89 8.20 10.68 -9.82
C ALA A 89 7.61 9.74 -10.87
N SER A 90 8.40 8.83 -11.45
CA SER A 90 7.92 7.84 -12.44
C SER A 90 7.10 6.72 -11.84
N VAL A 91 7.32 6.47 -10.57
CA VAL A 91 6.76 5.31 -9.88
C VAL A 91 5.53 5.72 -9.10
N ALA A 92 5.35 7.01 -8.83
CA ALA A 92 4.37 7.49 -7.88
C ALA A 92 3.58 8.68 -8.40
N SER A 93 2.52 8.38 -9.09
CA SER A 93 1.48 9.37 -9.38
C SER A 93 0.68 9.78 -8.14
N SER A 94 0.68 9.01 -7.07
CA SER A 94 -0.13 9.26 -5.88
C SER A 94 0.70 9.48 -4.62
N ALA A 95 1.32 8.44 -4.09
CA ALA A 95 2.22 8.46 -2.94
C ALA A 95 3.23 7.32 -3.05
N VAL A 96 4.37 7.48 -2.40
CA VAL A 96 5.36 6.41 -2.23
C VAL A 96 5.35 5.96 -0.79
N ILE A 97 5.26 4.66 -0.59
CA ILE A 97 5.45 4.01 0.70
C ILE A 97 6.76 3.25 0.64
N ASN A 98 7.79 3.81 1.24
CA ASN A 98 9.12 3.21 1.28
C ASN A 98 9.31 2.47 2.60
N ILE A 99 9.43 1.16 2.51
CA ILE A 99 9.67 0.27 3.65
C ILE A 99 11.17 0.14 3.82
N ILE A 100 11.71 0.75 4.85
CA ILE A 100 13.12 0.63 5.22
C ILE A 100 13.28 -0.55 6.15
N LEU A 101 14.03 -1.54 5.71
CA LEU A 101 14.37 -2.70 6.51
C LEU A 101 15.50 -2.37 7.49
N LYS A 102 15.52 -3.04 8.64
CA LYS A 102 16.55 -2.85 9.67
C LYS A 102 17.94 -3.10 9.13
N GLU A 103 18.87 -2.25 9.54
CA GLU A 103 20.29 -2.45 9.27
C GLU A 103 20.96 -3.32 10.35
N PRO A 104 22.01 -4.09 9.99
CA PRO A 104 22.75 -4.91 10.93
C PRO A 104 23.38 -4.08 12.06
N LEU A 105 23.26 -4.56 13.30
CA LEU A 105 23.88 -3.96 14.47
C LEU A 105 25.40 -4.22 14.52
N ASN A 106 26.14 -3.38 15.28
CA ASN A 106 27.59 -3.54 15.52
C ASN A 106 27.90 -4.62 16.57
N THR A 107 27.28 -5.79 16.45
CA THR A 107 27.49 -6.96 17.32
C THR A 107 27.79 -8.16 16.44
N LEU A 108 28.52 -9.14 16.95
CA LEU A 108 28.82 -10.37 16.18
C LEU A 108 27.55 -11.11 15.80
N ILE A 109 26.59 -11.18 16.71
CA ILE A 109 25.27 -11.75 16.45
C ILE A 109 24.24 -11.10 17.37
N ASN A 110 23.10 -10.81 16.80
CA ASN A 110 21.91 -10.35 17.50
C ASN A 110 20.70 -10.93 16.76
N GLY A 111 19.62 -11.19 17.49
CA GLY A 111 18.44 -11.70 16.80
C GLY A 111 17.23 -11.88 17.70
N ASN A 112 16.13 -12.25 17.07
CA ASN A 112 14.92 -12.64 17.75
C ASN A 112 14.23 -13.82 17.07
N VAL A 113 13.47 -14.56 17.86
CA VAL A 113 12.50 -15.54 17.39
C VAL A 113 11.15 -15.12 17.93
N ARG A 114 10.15 -15.10 17.05
CA ARG A 114 8.78 -14.73 17.40
C ARG A 114 7.80 -15.82 16.95
N VAL A 115 6.86 -16.14 17.83
CA VAL A 115 5.76 -17.07 17.55
C VAL A 115 4.45 -16.35 17.82
N GLY A 116 3.53 -16.41 16.87
CA GLY A 116 2.20 -15.81 16.96
C GLY A 116 1.09 -16.83 16.78
N TYR A 117 0.02 -16.68 17.54
CA TYR A 117 -1.23 -17.43 17.40
C TYR A 117 -2.41 -16.47 17.49
N GLY A 118 -3.21 -16.43 16.44
CA GLY A 118 -4.41 -15.61 16.34
C GLY A 118 -5.66 -16.43 16.12
N ILE A 119 -6.76 -15.99 16.70
CA ILE A 119 -8.07 -16.58 16.52
C ILE A 119 -9.16 -15.52 16.50
N ALA A 120 -10.11 -15.70 15.58
CA ALA A 120 -11.39 -15.02 15.58
C ALA A 120 -12.46 -16.06 15.29
N LYS A 121 -13.57 -16.07 16.04
CA LYS A 121 -14.62 -17.08 15.88
C LYS A 121 -15.99 -16.53 16.20
N SER A 122 -16.89 -16.66 15.22
CA SER A 122 -18.34 -16.44 15.37
C SER A 122 -19.03 -17.30 14.31
N SER A 123 -19.53 -18.49 14.71
CA SER A 123 -20.08 -19.47 13.77
C SER A 123 -21.06 -18.87 12.75
N PRO A 124 -20.93 -19.14 11.44
CA PRO A 124 -19.96 -20.04 10.82
C PRO A 124 -18.60 -19.43 10.52
N GLN A 125 -18.36 -18.17 10.84
CA GLN A 125 -17.10 -17.48 10.56
C GLN A 125 -16.00 -17.90 11.52
N GLU A 126 -14.81 -18.10 10.98
CA GLU A 126 -13.62 -18.43 11.75
C GLU A 126 -12.36 -17.93 11.04
N GLU A 127 -11.40 -17.43 11.80
CA GLU A 127 -10.05 -17.16 11.34
C GLU A 127 -9.07 -17.74 12.37
N VAL A 128 -8.13 -18.56 11.90
CA VAL A 128 -7.00 -19.06 12.69
C VAL A 128 -5.72 -18.66 11.98
N ARG A 129 -4.83 -17.99 12.70
CA ARG A 129 -3.52 -17.58 12.19
C ARG A 129 -2.42 -18.12 13.07
N LYS A 130 -1.40 -18.72 12.45
CA LYS A 130 -0.17 -19.17 13.10
C LYS A 130 1.01 -18.52 12.38
N GLN A 131 2.01 -18.09 13.12
CA GLN A 131 3.18 -17.42 12.54
C GLN A 131 4.42 -17.77 13.34
N VAL A 132 5.52 -18.00 12.62
CA VAL A 132 6.86 -18.10 13.18
C VAL A 132 7.77 -17.20 12.37
N SER A 133 8.50 -16.30 13.02
CA SER A 133 9.52 -15.47 12.38
C SER A 133 10.84 -15.57 13.13
N VAL A 134 11.92 -15.48 12.38
CA VAL A 134 13.30 -15.43 12.88
C VAL A 134 13.98 -14.28 12.20
N GLN A 135 14.63 -13.46 12.98
CA GLN A 135 15.52 -12.41 12.47
C GLN A 135 16.86 -12.53 13.19
N THR A 136 17.95 -12.47 12.45
CA THR A 136 19.31 -12.37 13.00
C THR A 136 20.12 -11.41 12.15
N ASP A 137 20.99 -10.67 12.81
CA ASP A 137 21.90 -9.74 12.17
C ASP A 137 23.21 -9.65 12.95
N GLY A 138 24.24 -9.17 12.29
CA GLY A 138 25.52 -8.97 12.93
C GLY A 138 26.56 -8.36 12.00
N ARG A 139 27.71 -8.06 12.59
CA ARG A 139 28.86 -7.51 11.89
C ARG A 139 30.15 -8.17 12.37
N ASP A 140 30.98 -8.56 11.42
CA ASP A 140 32.33 -9.02 11.66
C ASP A 140 33.30 -8.34 10.68
N ASN A 141 34.18 -7.49 11.20
CA ASN A 141 35.12 -6.70 10.42
C ASN A 141 34.43 -5.89 9.30
N GLN A 142 34.74 -6.18 8.03
CA GLN A 142 34.18 -5.53 6.86
C GLN A 142 32.83 -6.10 6.43
N TRP A 143 32.41 -7.23 6.99
CA TRP A 143 31.17 -7.90 6.64
C TRP A 143 30.06 -7.58 7.64
N SER A 144 28.91 -7.20 7.09
CA SER A 144 27.65 -7.14 7.86
C SER A 144 26.63 -8.04 7.20
N TYR A 145 25.82 -8.70 7.99
CA TYR A 145 24.81 -9.62 7.49
C TYR A 145 23.50 -9.45 8.25
N SER A 146 22.39 -9.68 7.57
CA SER A 146 21.10 -9.91 8.22
C SER A 146 20.35 -11.02 7.50
N LEU A 147 19.56 -11.75 8.27
CA LEU A 147 18.68 -12.80 7.78
C LEU A 147 17.32 -12.65 8.42
N SER A 148 16.29 -12.58 7.59
CA SER A 148 14.90 -12.63 8.05
C SER A 148 14.20 -13.79 7.37
N ALA A 149 13.48 -14.58 8.17
CA ALA A 149 12.64 -15.67 7.69
C ALA A 149 11.29 -15.62 8.39
N ASN A 150 10.23 -15.82 7.63
CA ASN A 150 8.86 -15.84 8.15
C ASN A 150 8.06 -16.97 7.51
N GLN A 151 7.31 -17.68 8.34
CA GLN A 151 6.33 -18.68 7.93
C GLN A 151 5.00 -18.34 8.58
N MET A 152 3.95 -18.21 7.78
CA MET A 152 2.59 -17.97 8.26
C MET A 152 1.61 -18.98 7.65
N TRP A 153 0.67 -19.41 8.47
CA TRP A 153 -0.50 -20.22 8.08
C TRP A 153 -1.75 -19.46 8.52
N GLN A 154 -2.72 -19.34 7.65
CA GLN A 154 -3.97 -18.65 7.93
C GLN A 154 -5.13 -19.43 7.31
N ASP A 155 -6.02 -19.89 8.16
CA ASP A 155 -7.25 -20.58 7.78
C ASP A 155 -8.39 -19.62 8.05
N THR A 156 -9.20 -19.31 7.04
CA THR A 156 -10.27 -18.32 7.14
C THR A 156 -11.57 -18.86 6.59
N THR A 157 -12.65 -18.73 7.35
CA THR A 157 -14.02 -18.88 6.88
C THR A 157 -14.73 -17.55 7.01
N SER A 158 -15.16 -16.96 5.91
CA SER A 158 -15.87 -15.69 5.86
C SER A 158 -17.28 -15.85 5.31
N VAL A 159 -18.20 -14.99 5.71
CA VAL A 159 -19.58 -14.96 5.25
C VAL A 159 -19.92 -13.60 4.68
N THR A 160 -20.49 -13.60 3.48
CA THR A 160 -21.10 -12.43 2.86
C THR A 160 -22.61 -12.69 2.75
N LYS A 161 -23.42 -11.78 3.29
CA LYS A 161 -24.87 -11.78 3.12
C LYS A 161 -25.27 -10.83 2.01
N THR A 162 -26.13 -11.31 1.13
CA THR A 162 -26.74 -10.52 0.06
C THR A 162 -28.26 -10.57 0.26
N ILE A 163 -28.89 -9.41 0.28
CA ILE A 163 -30.35 -9.27 0.42
C ILE A 163 -30.85 -8.52 -0.81
N ASP A 164 -31.75 -9.12 -1.56
CA ASP A 164 -32.38 -8.55 -2.75
C ASP A 164 -33.88 -8.93 -2.81
N ASN A 165 -34.55 -8.64 -3.93
CA ASN A 165 -35.95 -8.97 -4.13
C ASN A 165 -36.25 -10.48 -4.09
N ASN A 166 -35.25 -11.34 -4.22
CA ASN A 166 -35.37 -12.80 -4.14
C ASN A 166 -35.15 -13.33 -2.71
N GLY A 167 -34.87 -12.46 -1.75
CA GLY A 167 -34.67 -12.79 -0.35
C GLY A 167 -33.21 -12.65 0.10
N GLU A 168 -32.92 -13.22 1.27
CA GLU A 168 -31.58 -13.24 1.86
C GLU A 168 -30.82 -14.50 1.40
N ARG A 169 -29.58 -14.29 0.96
CA ARG A 169 -28.63 -15.36 0.60
C ARG A 169 -27.34 -15.16 1.38
N GLN A 170 -26.76 -16.27 1.83
CA GLN A 170 -25.46 -16.27 2.50
C GLN A 170 -24.45 -17.00 1.64
N GLN A 171 -23.31 -16.41 1.42
CA GLN A 171 -22.17 -16.99 0.74
C GLN A 171 -21.07 -17.25 1.74
N GLN A 172 -20.65 -18.48 1.86
CA GLN A 172 -19.50 -18.86 2.67
C GLN A 172 -18.28 -19.06 1.77
N ARG A 173 -17.16 -18.51 2.18
CA ARG A 173 -15.86 -18.73 1.56
C ARG A 173 -14.90 -19.27 2.60
N THR A 174 -14.24 -20.38 2.29
CA THR A 174 -13.10 -20.88 3.05
C THR A 174 -11.82 -20.63 2.29
N THR A 175 -10.74 -20.34 2.99
CA THR A 175 -9.43 -20.12 2.39
C THR A 175 -8.36 -20.58 3.37
N ASP A 176 -7.54 -21.54 2.95
CA ASP A 176 -6.34 -21.98 3.64
C ASP A 176 -5.14 -21.37 2.93
N ARG A 177 -4.37 -20.58 3.66
CA ARG A 177 -3.24 -19.83 3.10
C ARG A 177 -1.95 -20.16 3.83
N THR A 178 -0.92 -20.38 3.05
CA THR A 178 0.45 -20.54 3.54
C THR A 178 1.34 -19.48 2.89
N MET A 179 2.12 -18.79 3.69
CA MET A 179 3.09 -17.78 3.22
C MET A 179 4.46 -18.07 3.80
N GLN A 180 5.46 -18.05 2.94
CA GLN A 180 6.88 -18.21 3.28
C GLN A 180 7.64 -17.01 2.74
N MET A 181 8.55 -16.50 3.53
CA MET A 181 9.45 -15.44 3.12
C MET A 181 10.84 -15.70 3.70
N PHE A 182 11.85 -15.42 2.87
CA PHE A 182 13.25 -15.55 3.23
C PHE A 182 14.02 -14.37 2.61
N SER A 183 14.69 -13.57 3.45
CA SER A 183 15.38 -12.37 3.01
C SER A 183 16.75 -12.25 3.69
N PRO A 184 17.81 -12.81 3.09
CA PRO A 184 19.18 -12.56 3.49
C PRO A 184 19.69 -11.26 2.86
N ARG A 185 20.48 -10.53 3.63
CA ARG A 185 21.25 -9.36 3.19
C ARG A 185 22.70 -9.55 3.57
N LEU A 186 23.58 -9.21 2.65
CA LEU A 186 25.01 -9.19 2.85
C LEU A 186 25.57 -7.81 2.48
N GLU A 187 26.40 -7.25 3.33
CA GLU A 187 27.06 -5.98 3.09
C GLU A 187 28.58 -6.16 3.30
N TYR A 188 29.35 -5.64 2.36
CA TYR A 188 30.80 -5.63 2.40
C TYR A 188 31.31 -4.19 2.36
N ALA A 189 31.90 -3.72 3.45
CA ALA A 189 32.58 -2.44 3.50
C ALA A 189 33.96 -2.57 2.85
N ILE A 190 34.12 -1.98 1.64
CA ILE A 190 35.41 -1.95 0.94
C ILE A 190 36.38 -1.07 1.74
N ASP A 191 35.89 0.09 2.19
CA ASP A 191 36.56 1.03 3.07
C ASP A 191 35.50 1.88 3.82
N ASP A 192 35.90 2.92 4.53
CA ASP A 192 35.01 3.80 5.31
C ASP A 192 34.04 4.61 4.43
N THR A 193 34.30 4.69 3.14
CA THR A 193 33.53 5.49 2.18
C THR A 193 32.76 4.66 1.15
N GLN A 194 33.11 3.39 0.99
CA GLN A 194 32.60 2.54 -0.07
C GLN A 194 32.06 1.21 0.46
N LYS A 195 30.91 0.79 -0.04
CA LYS A 195 30.32 -0.50 0.29
C LYS A 195 29.56 -1.13 -0.86
N LEU A 196 29.53 -2.46 -0.83
CA LEU A 196 28.67 -3.28 -1.67
C LEU A 196 27.58 -3.90 -0.80
N VAL A 197 26.35 -3.91 -1.27
CA VAL A 197 25.21 -4.52 -0.58
C VAL A 197 24.48 -5.43 -1.56
N ALA A 198 24.15 -6.64 -1.11
CA ALA A 198 23.30 -7.58 -1.83
C ALA A 198 22.13 -7.98 -0.95
N ASP A 199 20.92 -7.72 -1.40
CA ASP A 199 19.66 -8.09 -0.77
C ASP A 199 18.98 -9.14 -1.65
N LEU A 200 18.73 -10.35 -1.12
CA LEU A 200 17.89 -11.34 -1.75
C LEU A 200 16.53 -11.35 -1.05
N PHE A 201 15.47 -11.46 -1.80
CA PHE A 201 14.13 -11.59 -1.27
C PHE A 201 13.40 -12.72 -1.99
N TYR A 202 13.11 -13.79 -1.26
CA TYR A 202 12.32 -14.92 -1.74
C TYR A 202 10.98 -14.97 -1.04
N ARG A 203 9.93 -15.21 -1.80
CA ARG A 203 8.57 -15.36 -1.30
C ARG A 203 7.86 -16.51 -2.01
N ASN A 204 7.14 -17.31 -1.24
CA ASN A 204 6.17 -18.29 -1.74
C ASN A 204 4.85 -18.09 -1.02
N THR A 205 3.77 -18.04 -1.76
CA THR A 205 2.42 -17.96 -1.22
C THR A 205 1.54 -18.98 -1.90
N LYS A 206 0.83 -19.79 -1.13
CA LYS A 206 -0.19 -20.72 -1.60
C LYS A 206 -1.49 -20.41 -0.91
N SER A 207 -2.58 -20.45 -1.67
CA SER A 207 -3.93 -20.24 -1.17
C SER A 207 -4.85 -21.24 -1.82
N ASP A 208 -5.43 -22.12 -1.02
CA ASP A 208 -6.46 -23.07 -1.42
C ASP A 208 -7.79 -22.62 -0.81
N GLY A 209 -8.82 -22.46 -1.63
CA GLY A 209 -10.10 -21.96 -1.16
C GLY A 209 -11.28 -22.62 -1.85
N THR A 210 -12.43 -22.53 -1.19
CA THR A 210 -13.72 -22.90 -1.77
C THR A 210 -14.70 -21.76 -1.58
N ARG A 211 -15.54 -21.55 -2.59
CA ARG A 211 -16.63 -20.60 -2.55
C ARG A 211 -17.86 -21.25 -3.16
N GLN A 212 -18.87 -21.57 -2.33
CA GLN A 212 -20.07 -22.27 -2.78
C GLN A 212 -19.78 -23.49 -3.71
N ASP A 213 -18.95 -24.40 -3.27
CA ASP A 213 -18.52 -25.60 -3.99
C ASP A 213 -17.58 -25.38 -5.18
N GLN A 214 -17.22 -24.13 -5.49
CA GLN A 214 -16.20 -23.82 -6.49
C GLN A 214 -14.83 -23.73 -5.86
N ILE A 215 -13.85 -24.37 -6.49
CA ILE A 215 -12.46 -24.39 -6.03
C ILE A 215 -11.75 -23.14 -6.55
N GLN A 216 -10.96 -22.51 -5.69
CA GLN A 216 -10.00 -21.47 -6.06
C GLN A 216 -8.66 -21.83 -5.47
N LYS A 217 -7.63 -21.93 -6.32
CA LYS A 217 -6.25 -22.17 -5.90
C LYS A 217 -5.34 -21.12 -6.51
N ASP A 218 -4.53 -20.51 -5.69
CA ASP A 218 -3.54 -19.52 -6.10
C ASP A 218 -2.17 -19.93 -5.57
N GLN A 219 -1.16 -19.84 -6.39
CA GLN A 219 0.23 -19.95 -5.97
C GLN A 219 1.02 -18.80 -6.59
N ASN A 220 1.84 -18.14 -5.79
CA ASN A 220 2.73 -17.08 -6.24
C ASN A 220 4.12 -17.30 -5.63
N ASP A 221 5.10 -17.44 -6.50
CA ASP A 221 6.51 -17.56 -6.18
C ASP A 221 7.25 -16.34 -6.72
N SER A 222 8.11 -15.73 -5.92
CA SER A 222 8.92 -14.60 -6.35
C SER A 222 10.31 -14.68 -5.74
N ILE A 223 11.32 -14.42 -6.56
CA ILE A 223 12.70 -14.23 -6.15
C ILE A 223 13.23 -12.93 -6.73
N ARG A 224 13.77 -12.07 -5.86
CA ARG A 224 14.32 -10.77 -6.21
C ARG A 224 15.72 -10.63 -5.64
N LEU A 225 16.65 -10.24 -6.47
CA LEU A 225 18.01 -9.86 -6.10
C LEU A 225 18.21 -8.37 -6.38
N ASN A 226 18.61 -7.63 -5.38
CA ASN A 226 19.00 -6.24 -5.49
C ASN A 226 20.45 -6.09 -5.02
N THR A 227 21.31 -5.60 -5.91
CA THR A 227 22.71 -5.34 -5.62
C THR A 227 23.00 -3.87 -5.80
N ARG A 228 23.68 -3.24 -4.84
CA ARG A 228 24.04 -1.84 -4.93
C ARG A 228 25.45 -1.58 -4.45
N TYR A 229 26.12 -0.70 -5.19
CA TYR A 229 27.37 -0.09 -4.79
C TYR A 229 27.09 1.33 -4.31
N GLU A 230 27.58 1.67 -3.14
CA GLU A 230 27.44 3.00 -2.54
C GLU A 230 28.81 3.59 -2.24
N ARG A 231 29.03 4.84 -2.63
CA ARG A 231 30.24 5.59 -2.35
C ARG A 231 29.90 6.96 -1.76
N LYS A 232 30.52 7.30 -0.65
CA LYS A 232 30.51 8.65 -0.08
C LYS A 232 31.73 9.42 -0.59
N THR A 233 31.54 10.68 -0.90
CA THR A 233 32.59 11.63 -1.26
C THR A 233 32.51 12.83 -0.30
N ASP A 234 33.53 13.68 -0.30
CA ASP A 234 33.55 14.87 0.59
C ASP A 234 32.38 15.82 0.32
N ASP A 235 31.93 15.87 -0.92
CA ASP A 235 30.87 16.74 -1.41
C ASP A 235 29.55 16.02 -1.71
N GLY A 236 29.44 14.70 -1.46
CA GLY A 236 28.20 13.99 -1.76
C GLY A 236 28.24 12.48 -1.69
N SER A 237 27.53 11.84 -2.62
CA SER A 237 27.48 10.37 -2.72
C SER A 237 27.13 9.90 -4.13
N ASP A 238 27.54 8.69 -4.44
CA ASP A 238 27.18 7.94 -5.64
C ASP A 238 26.56 6.62 -5.25
N LYS A 239 25.52 6.19 -5.96
CA LYS A 239 24.87 4.90 -5.79
C LYS A 239 24.56 4.29 -7.14
N VAL A 240 25.04 3.09 -7.39
CA VAL A 240 24.67 2.26 -8.54
C VAL A 240 23.82 1.11 -8.05
N ARG A 241 22.74 0.81 -8.74
CA ARG A 241 21.79 -0.26 -8.39
C ARG A 241 21.59 -1.20 -9.58
N ILE A 242 21.51 -2.49 -9.28
CA ILE A 242 21.13 -3.52 -10.24
C ILE A 242 20.08 -4.40 -9.56
N THR A 243 18.94 -4.56 -10.21
CA THR A 243 17.83 -5.39 -9.70
C THR A 243 17.46 -6.43 -10.74
N GLY A 244 17.22 -7.66 -10.29
CA GLY A 244 16.59 -8.72 -11.05
C GLY A 244 15.47 -9.34 -10.24
N GLU A 245 14.31 -9.55 -10.84
CA GLU A 245 13.17 -10.24 -10.22
C GLU A 245 12.58 -11.25 -11.19
N HIS A 246 12.25 -12.42 -10.67
CA HIS A 246 11.47 -13.43 -11.35
C HIS A 246 10.28 -13.79 -10.49
N GLN A 247 9.09 -13.73 -11.05
CA GLN A 247 7.83 -14.07 -10.39
C GLN A 247 7.02 -15.00 -11.27
N ASN A 248 6.48 -16.06 -10.65
CA ASN A 248 5.51 -16.95 -11.27
C ASN A 248 4.23 -16.95 -10.45
N GLU A 249 3.09 -16.79 -11.11
CA GLU A 249 1.77 -16.83 -10.50
C GLU A 249 0.88 -17.82 -11.26
N THR A 250 0.36 -18.81 -10.57
CA THR A 250 -0.62 -19.76 -11.11
C THR A 250 -1.93 -19.63 -10.37
N GLU A 251 -3.04 -19.63 -11.10
CA GLU A 251 -4.40 -19.60 -10.54
C GLU A 251 -5.28 -20.65 -11.21
N LEU A 252 -6.00 -21.39 -10.40
CA LEU A 252 -7.08 -22.27 -10.83
C LEU A 252 -8.39 -21.76 -10.23
N THR A 253 -9.32 -21.36 -11.07
CA THR A 253 -10.66 -20.92 -10.65
C THR A 253 -11.71 -21.82 -11.26
N GLY A 254 -12.43 -22.56 -10.41
CA GLY A 254 -13.61 -23.31 -10.82
C GLY A 254 -14.77 -22.37 -11.15
N THR A 255 -15.42 -22.56 -12.28
CA THR A 255 -16.62 -21.83 -12.68
C THR A 255 -17.73 -22.79 -13.08
N HIS A 256 -18.98 -22.32 -13.17
CA HIS A 256 -20.10 -23.12 -13.68
C HIS A 256 -19.95 -23.55 -15.15
N GLN A 257 -19.01 -22.94 -15.88
CA GLN A 257 -18.72 -23.22 -17.29
C GLN A 257 -17.46 -24.09 -17.48
N GLY A 258 -16.80 -24.48 -16.39
CA GLY A 258 -15.53 -25.22 -16.36
C GLY A 258 -14.44 -24.49 -15.63
N ASP A 259 -13.32 -25.15 -15.41
CA ASP A 259 -12.18 -24.58 -14.69
C ASP A 259 -11.34 -23.67 -15.59
N ILE A 260 -10.94 -22.53 -15.07
CA ILE A 260 -10.01 -21.59 -15.71
C ILE A 260 -8.66 -21.72 -15.02
N TYR A 261 -7.65 -22.12 -15.78
CA TYR A 261 -6.26 -22.15 -15.33
C TYR A 261 -5.48 -21.00 -15.94
N THR A 262 -4.83 -20.23 -15.08
CA THR A 262 -3.97 -19.12 -15.46
C THR A 262 -2.56 -19.38 -14.99
N ASP A 263 -1.58 -19.11 -15.85
CA ASP A 263 -0.15 -19.20 -15.56
C ASP A 263 0.52 -17.94 -16.13
N GLU A 264 1.14 -17.18 -15.24
CA GLU A 264 1.75 -15.89 -15.57
C GLU A 264 3.16 -15.81 -14.98
N THR A 265 4.09 -15.42 -15.82
CA THR A 265 5.49 -15.19 -15.43
C THR A 265 5.86 -13.74 -15.69
N VAL A 266 6.50 -13.11 -14.70
CA VAL A 266 7.07 -11.76 -14.84
C VAL A 266 8.55 -11.81 -14.57
N ASN A 267 9.33 -11.26 -15.49
CA ASN A 267 10.76 -11.00 -15.32
C ASN A 267 11.00 -9.49 -15.31
N GLU A 268 11.70 -8.99 -14.31
CA GLU A 268 12.12 -7.59 -14.24
C GLU A 268 13.64 -7.50 -14.16
N TYR A 269 14.20 -6.56 -14.92
CA TYR A 269 15.61 -6.18 -14.86
C TYR A 269 15.72 -4.68 -14.78
N ALA A 270 16.49 -4.16 -13.84
CA ALA A 270 16.69 -2.73 -13.72
C ALA A 270 18.14 -2.39 -13.38
N ILE A 271 18.60 -1.27 -13.93
CA ILE A 271 19.85 -0.61 -13.55
C ILE A 271 19.58 0.86 -13.30
N GLY A 272 20.17 1.42 -12.27
CA GLY A 272 20.05 2.82 -11.94
C GLY A 272 21.31 3.40 -11.32
N TYR A 273 21.45 4.71 -11.48
CA TYR A 273 22.48 5.50 -10.85
C TYR A 273 21.87 6.75 -10.21
N ASP A 274 22.26 7.04 -8.98
CA ASP A 274 21.89 8.24 -8.24
C ASP A 274 23.16 8.95 -7.77
N GLY A 275 23.32 10.21 -8.12
CA GLY A 275 24.40 11.07 -7.68
C GLY A 275 23.86 12.23 -6.84
N VAL A 276 24.55 12.57 -5.77
CA VAL A 276 24.29 13.76 -4.95
C VAL A 276 25.58 14.55 -4.87
N ARG A 277 25.51 15.88 -5.08
CA ARG A 277 26.64 16.79 -4.91
C ARG A 277 26.22 18.04 -4.16
N LYS A 278 26.97 18.41 -3.13
CA LYS A 278 26.89 19.68 -2.45
C LYS A 278 27.81 20.66 -3.17
N LEU A 279 27.24 21.67 -3.80
CA LEU A 279 28.03 22.70 -4.50
C LEU A 279 28.61 23.71 -3.53
N ASP A 280 27.84 24.01 -2.49
CA ASP A 280 28.23 24.82 -1.33
C ASP A 280 27.31 24.45 -0.14
N PRO A 281 27.49 25.01 1.08
CA PRO A 281 26.64 24.67 2.22
C PRO A 281 25.13 24.90 2.00
N ASN A 282 24.76 25.75 1.04
CA ASN A 282 23.38 26.15 0.76
C ASN A 282 22.84 25.57 -0.55
N LYS A 283 23.66 24.88 -1.35
CA LYS A 283 23.24 24.35 -2.65
C LYS A 283 23.61 22.90 -2.82
N GLN A 284 22.62 22.13 -3.21
CA GLN A 284 22.78 20.69 -3.49
C GLN A 284 22.12 20.37 -4.82
N ILE A 285 22.74 19.48 -5.58
CA ILE A 285 22.14 18.85 -6.76
C ILE A 285 22.04 17.34 -6.57
N LYS A 286 20.95 16.78 -7.08
CA LYS A 286 20.74 15.34 -7.22
C LYS A 286 20.46 15.05 -8.68
N PHE A 287 21.00 13.97 -9.20
CA PHE A 287 20.81 13.58 -10.59
C PHE A 287 20.98 12.07 -10.73
N GLY A 288 20.41 11.54 -11.79
CA GLY A 288 20.55 10.12 -12.03
C GLY A 288 19.84 9.65 -13.29
N PHE A 289 19.97 8.36 -13.52
CA PHE A 289 19.25 7.66 -14.58
C PHE A 289 18.72 6.32 -14.09
N GLU A 290 17.73 5.80 -14.79
CA GLU A 290 17.19 4.47 -14.61
C GLU A 290 16.85 3.86 -15.97
N ALA A 291 17.17 2.57 -16.13
CA ALA A 291 16.68 1.74 -17.23
C ALA A 291 16.04 0.49 -16.63
N ARG A 292 14.84 0.15 -17.10
CA ARG A 292 14.05 -0.98 -16.59
C ARG A 292 13.40 -1.72 -17.74
N LYS A 293 13.44 -3.04 -17.68
CA LYS A 293 12.74 -3.94 -18.59
C LYS A 293 11.87 -4.89 -17.80
N ASN A 294 10.58 -4.98 -18.18
CA ASN A 294 9.60 -5.93 -17.65
C ASN A 294 9.11 -6.81 -18.80
N GLU A 295 9.10 -8.10 -18.58
CA GLU A 295 8.57 -9.10 -19.49
C GLU A 295 7.45 -9.86 -18.79
N LEU A 296 6.23 -9.76 -19.31
CA LEU A 296 5.07 -10.52 -18.83
C LEU A 296 4.70 -11.57 -19.87
N GLU A 297 4.68 -12.83 -19.46
CA GLU A 297 4.13 -13.94 -20.23
C GLU A 297 2.87 -14.47 -19.54
N SER A 298 1.81 -14.73 -20.30
CA SER A 298 0.55 -15.26 -19.77
C SER A 298 -0.08 -16.22 -20.75
N ASN A 299 -0.61 -17.34 -20.25
CA ASN A 299 -1.34 -18.32 -21.08
C ASN A 299 -2.77 -17.88 -21.46
N VAL A 300 -3.30 -16.83 -20.82
CA VAL A 300 -4.65 -16.30 -21.06
C VAL A 300 -4.65 -14.88 -21.63
N ALA A 301 -3.56 -14.15 -21.47
CA ALA A 301 -3.30 -12.86 -22.09
C ALA A 301 -2.07 -12.97 -22.97
N ASN A 302 -1.95 -12.13 -23.99
CA ASN A 302 -0.71 -12.07 -24.78
C ASN A 302 0.46 -11.59 -23.92
N THR A 303 1.67 -11.83 -24.38
CA THR A 303 2.89 -11.29 -23.77
C THR A 303 2.86 -9.75 -23.78
N LEU A 304 3.42 -9.14 -22.74
CA LEU A 304 3.66 -7.70 -22.68
C LEU A 304 5.11 -7.45 -22.30
N ASP A 305 5.84 -6.84 -23.21
CA ASP A 305 7.18 -6.32 -22.94
C ASP A 305 7.08 -4.81 -22.67
N GLU A 306 7.73 -4.35 -21.61
CA GLU A 306 7.81 -2.92 -21.29
C GLU A 306 9.25 -2.52 -21.01
N GLU A 307 9.73 -1.52 -21.73
CA GLU A 307 11.01 -0.85 -21.48
C GLU A 307 10.76 0.58 -21.03
N ARG A 308 11.41 0.96 -19.92
CA ARG A 308 11.39 2.33 -19.38
C ARG A 308 12.81 2.85 -19.24
N TYR A 309 12.99 4.08 -19.67
CA TYR A 309 14.24 4.83 -19.48
C TYR A 309 13.90 6.16 -18.83
N ALA A 310 14.72 6.60 -17.90
CA ALA A 310 14.51 7.86 -17.23
C ALA A 310 15.83 8.58 -16.97
N LEU A 311 15.79 9.91 -17.09
CA LEU A 311 16.83 10.82 -16.65
C LEU A 311 16.20 11.85 -15.72
N TYR A 312 16.87 12.22 -14.63
CA TYR A 312 16.38 13.24 -13.74
C TYR A 312 17.49 14.13 -13.17
N GLY A 313 17.10 15.34 -12.82
CA GLY A 313 17.92 16.29 -12.09
C GLY A 313 17.09 17.15 -11.18
N GLU A 314 17.61 17.45 -9.98
CA GLU A 314 16.97 18.26 -8.95
C GLU A 314 18.03 19.14 -8.29
N GLY A 315 17.75 20.44 -8.19
CA GLY A 315 18.56 21.40 -7.46
C GLY A 315 17.82 21.95 -6.26
N SER A 316 18.45 21.97 -5.10
CA SER A 316 17.94 22.60 -3.89
C SER A 316 18.86 23.75 -3.49
N TRP A 317 18.27 24.91 -3.25
CA TRP A 317 18.97 26.13 -2.87
C TRP A 317 18.32 26.79 -1.65
N ARG A 318 19.08 26.88 -0.56
CA ARG A 318 18.77 27.65 0.64
C ARG A 318 19.26 29.07 0.43
N PHE A 319 18.41 29.96 -0.06
CA PHE A 319 18.79 31.32 -0.41
C PHE A 319 18.71 32.31 0.76
N THR A 320 18.00 31.94 1.85
CA THR A 320 18.09 32.57 3.17
C THR A 320 18.12 31.49 4.24
N ASP A 321 18.40 31.83 5.49
CA ASP A 321 18.37 30.88 6.62
C ASP A 321 16.98 30.24 6.82
N GLN A 322 15.94 30.94 6.37
CA GLN A 322 14.55 30.54 6.53
C GLN A 322 13.94 29.95 5.26
N GLN A 323 14.56 30.10 4.10
CA GLN A 323 13.90 29.78 2.83
C GLN A 323 14.74 28.85 1.96
N THR A 324 14.11 27.78 1.52
CA THR A 324 14.70 26.81 0.58
C THR A 324 13.77 26.64 -0.61
N VAL A 325 14.32 26.66 -1.81
CA VAL A 325 13.64 26.31 -3.06
C VAL A 325 14.27 25.07 -3.64
N THR A 326 13.45 24.14 -4.08
CA THR A 326 13.87 22.95 -4.82
C THR A 326 13.16 22.91 -6.17
N LEU A 327 13.93 22.75 -7.23
CA LEU A 327 13.44 22.63 -8.60
C LEU A 327 14.02 21.37 -9.21
N GLY A 328 13.17 20.55 -9.82
CA GLY A 328 13.60 19.32 -10.46
C GLY A 328 12.75 18.95 -11.67
N VAL A 329 13.29 18.10 -12.51
CA VAL A 329 12.58 17.49 -13.64
C VAL A 329 13.05 16.07 -13.84
N ARG A 330 12.11 15.19 -14.16
CA ARG A 330 12.35 13.84 -14.65
C ARG A 330 11.76 13.70 -16.04
N GLN A 331 12.57 13.23 -16.98
CA GLN A 331 12.15 12.85 -18.33
C GLN A 331 12.12 11.34 -18.42
N GLU A 332 11.02 10.79 -18.92
CA GLU A 332 10.84 9.35 -19.08
C GLU A 332 10.41 8.99 -20.49
N TRP A 333 10.84 7.82 -20.92
CA TRP A 333 10.46 7.16 -22.17
C TRP A 333 9.94 5.77 -21.83
N ILE A 334 8.76 5.43 -22.37
CA ILE A 334 8.11 4.13 -22.19
C ILE A 334 7.86 3.53 -23.55
N ASN A 335 8.31 2.29 -23.76
CA ASN A 335 8.01 1.49 -24.92
C ASN A 335 7.32 0.20 -24.46
N ARG A 336 6.20 -0.14 -25.06
CA ARG A 336 5.48 -1.40 -24.84
C ARG A 336 5.27 -2.09 -26.15
N SER A 337 5.32 -3.43 -26.14
CA SER A 337 5.03 -4.28 -27.27
C SER A 337 4.34 -5.56 -26.84
N GLY A 338 3.63 -6.20 -27.78
CA GLY A 338 2.89 -7.43 -27.54
C GLY A 338 1.41 -7.19 -27.29
N LEU A 339 0.92 -7.28 -26.07
CA LEU A 339 -0.49 -7.04 -25.73
C LEU A 339 -0.98 -5.65 -26.20
N VAL A 340 -0.12 -4.64 -26.07
CA VAL A 340 -0.34 -3.27 -26.52
C VAL A 340 0.94 -2.72 -27.08
N ASP A 341 0.90 -2.20 -28.30
CA ASP A 341 2.01 -1.44 -28.89
C ASP A 341 1.85 0.03 -28.53
N TYR A 342 2.76 0.54 -27.70
CA TYR A 342 2.70 1.88 -27.16
C TYR A 342 4.10 2.46 -26.96
N SER A 343 4.32 3.67 -27.45
CA SER A 343 5.56 4.42 -27.20
C SER A 343 5.20 5.86 -26.86
N ASP A 344 5.70 6.35 -25.74
CA ASP A 344 5.44 7.71 -25.28
C ASP A 344 6.59 8.26 -24.42
N GLN A 345 6.57 9.57 -24.21
CA GLN A 345 7.53 10.27 -23.36
C GLN A 345 6.85 11.32 -22.49
N HIS A 346 7.31 11.45 -21.26
CA HIS A 346 6.73 12.35 -20.28
C HIS A 346 7.78 13.11 -19.51
N ALA A 347 7.51 14.40 -19.27
CA ALA A 347 8.29 15.24 -18.38
C ALA A 347 7.50 15.50 -17.09
N SER A 348 8.12 15.24 -15.95
CA SER A 348 7.56 15.40 -14.61
C SER A 348 8.35 16.48 -13.83
N PRO A 349 8.01 17.77 -13.98
CA PRO A 349 8.62 18.85 -13.22
C PRO A 349 8.08 18.89 -11.79
N VAL A 350 8.94 19.28 -10.85
CA VAL A 350 8.63 19.51 -9.43
C VAL A 350 9.22 20.85 -9.02
N LEU A 351 8.43 21.67 -8.32
CA LEU A 351 8.87 22.89 -7.66
C LEU A 351 8.39 22.84 -6.21
N ALA A 352 9.31 22.95 -5.26
CA ALA A 352 9.01 23.03 -3.84
C ALA A 352 9.61 24.31 -3.23
N HIS A 353 8.85 24.96 -2.37
CA HIS A 353 9.30 26.06 -1.54
C HIS A 353 9.01 25.76 -0.08
N ARG A 354 10.02 25.90 0.75
CA ARG A 354 9.91 25.77 2.21
C ARG A 354 10.28 27.11 2.84
N TYR A 355 9.42 27.56 3.77
CA TYR A 355 9.65 28.72 4.61
C TYR A 355 9.56 28.30 6.08
N ASP A 356 10.66 28.45 6.81
CA ASP A 356 10.74 28.24 8.26
C ASP A 356 10.54 29.60 8.93
N PHE A 357 9.37 29.83 9.53
CA PHE A 357 9.04 31.10 10.23
C PHE A 357 9.92 31.28 11.47
N ASP A 358 10.09 30.18 12.19
CA ASP A 358 10.92 30.04 13.39
C ASP A 358 11.29 28.56 13.60
N ASP A 359 11.86 28.23 14.77
CA ASP A 359 12.28 26.86 15.10
C ASP A 359 11.10 25.86 15.24
N HIS A 360 9.87 26.34 15.25
CA HIS A 360 8.67 25.53 15.45
C HIS A 360 7.76 25.48 14.23
N TRP A 361 7.60 26.62 13.54
CA TRP A 361 6.64 26.76 12.46
C TRP A 361 7.32 26.73 11.09
N SER A 362 6.76 25.95 10.19
CA SER A 362 7.19 25.90 8.80
C SER A 362 6.01 25.82 7.85
N LEU A 363 6.15 26.38 6.65
CA LEU A 363 5.23 26.23 5.54
C LEU A 363 6.00 25.64 4.35
N GLN A 364 5.50 24.54 3.82
CA GLN A 364 6.03 23.94 2.60
C GLN A 364 4.94 23.90 1.53
N THR A 365 5.24 24.42 0.35
CA THR A 365 4.35 24.39 -0.81
C THR A 365 5.05 23.68 -1.95
N ASN A 366 4.34 22.74 -2.59
CA ASN A 366 4.84 21.93 -3.70
C ASN A 366 3.90 22.03 -4.89
N LEU A 367 4.48 22.14 -6.08
CA LEU A 367 3.82 22.05 -7.37
C LEU A 367 4.46 20.92 -8.14
N SER A 368 3.68 20.02 -8.71
CA SER A 368 4.21 18.89 -9.47
C SER A 368 3.33 18.52 -10.65
N LYS A 369 3.98 18.00 -11.68
CA LYS A 369 3.33 17.18 -12.71
C LYS A 369 3.87 15.75 -12.62
N ALA A 370 2.97 14.79 -12.83
CA ALA A 370 3.30 13.38 -12.89
C ALA A 370 2.40 12.70 -13.92
N PHE A 371 2.76 11.49 -14.33
CA PHE A 371 1.87 10.66 -15.12
C PHE A 371 1.83 9.25 -14.54
N GLN A 372 0.77 8.50 -14.82
CA GLN A 372 0.63 7.11 -14.42
C GLN A 372 0.17 6.26 -15.60
N ALA A 373 1.06 5.42 -16.09
CA ALA A 373 0.72 4.44 -17.10
C ALA A 373 -0.14 3.31 -16.49
N PRO A 374 -1.18 2.83 -17.19
CA PRO A 374 -1.96 1.70 -16.73
C PRO A 374 -1.08 0.44 -16.64
N ASN A 375 -1.31 -0.38 -15.62
CA ASN A 375 -0.59 -1.64 -15.48
C ASN A 375 -1.11 -2.72 -16.44
N ALA A 376 -0.38 -3.83 -16.59
CA ALA A 376 -0.71 -4.91 -17.51
C ALA A 376 -2.12 -5.49 -17.28
N SER A 377 -2.54 -5.65 -16.02
CA SER A 377 -3.86 -6.22 -15.71
C SER A 377 -5.02 -5.33 -16.14
N ARG A 378 -4.82 -4.01 -16.22
CA ARG A 378 -5.83 -3.08 -16.73
C ARG A 378 -5.90 -3.05 -18.26
N LEU A 379 -4.83 -3.46 -18.94
CA LEU A 379 -4.75 -3.49 -20.39
C LEU A 379 -5.24 -4.82 -20.99
N ALA A 380 -5.20 -5.92 -20.23
CA ALA A 380 -5.56 -7.25 -20.72
C ALA A 380 -7.04 -7.31 -21.18
N PRO A 381 -7.34 -7.58 -22.45
CA PRO A 381 -8.72 -7.56 -22.97
C PRO A 381 -9.56 -8.74 -22.47
N THR A 382 -8.92 -9.74 -21.87
CA THR A 382 -9.58 -10.95 -21.36
C THR A 382 -10.55 -10.61 -20.24
N VAL A 383 -11.72 -11.27 -20.25
CA VAL A 383 -12.73 -11.13 -19.20
C VAL A 383 -12.60 -12.29 -18.23
N THR A 384 -12.34 -11.98 -16.97
CA THR A 384 -12.44 -12.94 -15.87
C THR A 384 -13.89 -13.02 -15.42
N ILE A 385 -14.49 -14.17 -15.54
CA ILE A 385 -15.88 -14.41 -15.17
C ILE A 385 -16.00 -14.41 -13.64
N SER A 386 -16.96 -13.65 -13.14
CA SER A 386 -17.30 -13.69 -11.71
C SER A 386 -17.94 -15.03 -11.35
N THR A 387 -17.70 -15.47 -10.12
CA THR A 387 -18.23 -16.71 -9.59
C THR A 387 -19.38 -16.41 -8.63
N ASP A 388 -20.22 -17.37 -8.32
CA ASP A 388 -21.36 -17.34 -7.41
C ASP A 388 -22.73 -17.30 -8.09
N SER A 389 -23.76 -17.40 -7.29
CA SER A 389 -25.15 -17.40 -7.74
C SER A 389 -25.62 -16.10 -8.39
N ASP A 390 -24.92 -14.97 -8.10
CA ASP A 390 -25.19 -13.65 -8.67
C ASP A 390 -24.10 -13.23 -9.68
N ALA A 391 -23.32 -14.18 -10.18
CA ALA A 391 -22.25 -13.95 -11.15
C ALA A 391 -22.75 -13.24 -12.41
N GLY A 392 -22.03 -12.19 -12.84
CA GLY A 392 -22.41 -11.33 -13.96
C GLY A 392 -23.53 -10.35 -13.64
N SER A 393 -23.92 -10.20 -12.39
CA SER A 393 -24.84 -9.16 -11.94
C SER A 393 -24.12 -7.82 -11.72
N LEU A 394 -24.89 -6.74 -11.55
CA LEU A 394 -24.37 -5.41 -11.24
C LEU A 394 -23.48 -5.37 -9.99
N ASN A 395 -23.76 -6.23 -9.01
CA ASN A 395 -22.99 -6.28 -7.75
C ASN A 395 -21.87 -7.31 -7.75
N ASN A 396 -21.89 -8.21 -8.70
CA ASN A 396 -20.83 -9.20 -8.90
C ASN A 396 -20.52 -9.31 -10.40
N PRO A 397 -20.05 -8.19 -11.01
CA PRO A 397 -19.76 -8.16 -12.43
C PRO A 397 -18.54 -9.01 -12.77
N ASP A 398 -18.48 -9.47 -13.99
CA ASP A 398 -17.25 -9.96 -14.58
C ASP A 398 -16.23 -8.84 -14.64
N ARG A 399 -14.95 -9.15 -14.82
CA ARG A 399 -13.88 -8.16 -14.87
C ARG A 399 -13.07 -8.31 -16.14
N GLY A 400 -12.90 -7.21 -16.86
CA GLY A 400 -12.08 -7.14 -18.05
C GLY A 400 -11.12 -5.94 -17.97
N GLY A 401 -10.03 -6.01 -18.72
CA GLY A 401 -9.19 -4.84 -18.97
C GLY A 401 -9.62 -4.10 -20.25
N ASN A 402 -8.85 -3.07 -20.60
CA ASN A 402 -9.04 -2.25 -21.77
C ASN A 402 -7.67 -1.88 -22.39
N PRO A 403 -7.33 -2.42 -23.56
CA PRO A 403 -6.05 -2.15 -24.20
C PRO A 403 -5.89 -0.70 -24.71
N ASP A 404 -7.00 0.03 -24.86
CA ASP A 404 -7.02 1.41 -25.38
C ASP A 404 -6.80 2.48 -24.31
N LEU A 405 -6.46 2.08 -23.07
CA LEU A 405 -6.22 3.02 -21.97
C LEU A 405 -5.01 3.92 -22.22
N LYS A 406 -5.25 5.21 -22.00
CA LYS A 406 -4.20 6.24 -21.97
C LYS A 406 -3.66 6.42 -20.54
N PRO A 407 -2.39 6.84 -20.40
CA PRO A 407 -1.86 7.24 -19.08
C PRO A 407 -2.61 8.42 -18.49
N GLU A 408 -2.84 8.37 -17.17
CA GLU A 408 -3.33 9.52 -16.42
C GLU A 408 -2.24 10.59 -16.32
N GLN A 409 -2.61 11.87 -16.50
CA GLN A 409 -1.75 13.02 -16.32
C GLN A 409 -2.20 13.82 -15.10
N ILE A 410 -1.32 13.97 -14.12
CA ILE A 410 -1.65 14.56 -12.83
C ILE A 410 -0.91 15.87 -12.65
N THR A 411 -1.65 16.95 -12.36
CA THR A 411 -1.10 18.22 -11.90
C THR A 411 -1.54 18.44 -10.47
N ALA A 412 -0.61 18.66 -9.55
CA ALA A 412 -0.90 18.78 -8.13
C ALA A 412 -0.26 20.03 -7.51
N ILE A 413 -1.01 20.65 -6.60
CA ILE A 413 -0.51 21.66 -5.65
C ILE A 413 -0.83 21.19 -4.25
N GLU A 414 0.14 21.35 -3.36
CA GLU A 414 -0.02 21.01 -1.94
C GLU A 414 0.71 22.05 -1.08
N SER A 415 0.07 22.43 0.03
CA SER A 415 0.70 23.30 1.05
C SER A 415 0.52 22.66 2.41
N THR A 416 1.62 22.51 3.15
CA THR A 416 1.64 21.96 4.51
C THR A 416 2.19 22.98 5.49
N LEU A 417 1.35 23.37 6.45
CA LEU A 417 1.75 24.15 7.63
C LEU A 417 2.11 23.16 8.74
N GLY A 418 3.36 23.20 9.19
CA GLY A 418 3.88 22.35 10.26
C GLY A 418 4.16 23.15 11.52
N TYR A 419 3.84 22.56 12.67
CA TYR A 419 4.24 23.01 13.99
C TYR A 419 4.88 21.86 14.75
N ASN A 420 6.12 22.03 15.18
CA ASN A 420 6.88 20.98 15.85
C ASN A 420 7.56 21.50 17.11
N THR A 421 7.45 20.73 18.18
CA THR A 421 8.13 20.94 19.47
C THR A 421 8.71 19.62 19.98
N PRO A 422 9.59 19.62 20.98
CA PRO A 422 10.07 18.37 21.59
C PRO A 422 8.97 17.49 22.18
N ALA A 423 7.84 18.07 22.57
CA ALA A 423 6.70 17.33 23.12
C ALA A 423 5.76 16.78 22.03
N GLY A 424 5.82 17.32 20.84
CA GLY A 424 4.95 16.89 19.74
C GLY A 424 4.73 18.00 18.72
N GLY A 425 3.80 17.76 17.81
CA GLY A 425 3.48 18.73 16.78
C GLY A 425 2.28 18.30 15.96
N PHE A 426 1.93 19.14 15.00
CA PHE A 426 0.90 18.84 14.01
C PHE A 426 1.29 19.35 12.62
N ASN A 427 0.70 18.74 11.59
CA ASN A 427 0.75 19.19 10.22
C ASN A 427 -0.67 19.35 9.68
N LEU A 428 -0.93 20.53 9.13
CA LEU A 428 -2.14 20.82 8.37
C LEU A 428 -1.77 20.94 6.89
N THR A 429 -2.26 20.03 6.08
CA THR A 429 -2.02 19.97 4.64
C THR A 429 -3.29 20.28 3.89
N ALA A 430 -3.25 21.20 2.93
CA ALA A 430 -4.28 21.40 1.92
C ALA A 430 -3.73 20.98 0.56
N PHE A 431 -4.55 20.33 -0.25
CA PHE A 431 -4.13 19.86 -1.57
C PHE A 431 -5.23 20.01 -2.61
N ASN A 432 -4.80 20.18 -3.87
CA ASN A 432 -5.64 20.10 -5.06
C ASN A 432 -4.89 19.31 -6.15
N ARG A 433 -5.59 18.40 -6.81
CA ARG A 433 -5.07 17.55 -7.89
C ARG A 433 -6.05 17.58 -9.05
N GLU A 434 -5.55 17.86 -10.23
CA GLU A 434 -6.27 17.69 -11.49
C GLU A 434 -5.67 16.49 -12.23
N ILE A 435 -6.51 15.54 -12.61
CA ILE A 435 -6.13 14.29 -13.27
C ILE A 435 -6.85 14.24 -14.61
N LYS A 436 -6.12 14.39 -15.70
CA LYS A 436 -6.61 14.19 -17.07
C LYS A 436 -6.52 12.72 -17.44
N ASP A 437 -7.41 12.29 -18.34
CA ASP A 437 -7.53 10.89 -18.76
C ASP A 437 -7.69 9.94 -17.54
N TYR A 438 -8.47 10.37 -16.53
CA TYR A 438 -8.67 9.65 -15.29
C TYR A 438 -9.20 8.23 -15.55
N ILE A 439 -8.51 7.21 -15.03
CA ILE A 439 -8.88 5.81 -15.23
C ILE A 439 -9.85 5.36 -14.15
N GLU A 440 -11.09 5.13 -14.52
CA GLU A 440 -12.15 4.65 -13.66
C GLU A 440 -12.62 3.26 -14.07
N ASN A 441 -12.96 2.42 -13.08
CA ASN A 441 -13.62 1.15 -13.33
C ASN A 441 -15.13 1.38 -13.46
N VAL A 442 -15.66 1.20 -14.65
CA VAL A 442 -17.08 1.37 -14.96
C VAL A 442 -17.71 0.00 -15.19
N ILE A 443 -18.93 -0.20 -14.69
CA ILE A 443 -19.70 -1.42 -14.88
C ILE A 443 -20.66 -1.19 -16.05
N GLN A 444 -20.54 -2.03 -17.07
CA GLN A 444 -21.36 -1.97 -18.29
C GLN A 444 -22.02 -3.31 -18.56
N LEU A 445 -23.18 -3.30 -19.20
CA LEU A 445 -23.85 -4.52 -19.67
C LEU A 445 -23.23 -4.96 -21.00
N GLU A 446 -22.56 -6.10 -21.03
CA GLU A 446 -22.02 -6.73 -22.24
C GLU A 446 -22.77 -8.03 -22.49
N GLY A 447 -23.63 -8.03 -23.52
CA GLY A 447 -24.54 -9.14 -23.78
C GLY A 447 -25.57 -9.31 -22.65
N SER A 448 -25.51 -10.41 -21.91
CA SER A 448 -26.38 -10.70 -20.75
C SER A 448 -25.72 -10.55 -19.38
N ARG A 449 -24.48 -10.09 -19.35
CA ARG A 449 -23.68 -10.02 -18.10
C ARG A 449 -23.12 -8.61 -17.91
N TYR A 450 -23.06 -8.16 -16.68
CA TYR A 450 -22.34 -6.94 -16.34
C TYR A 450 -20.84 -7.22 -16.28
N VAL A 451 -20.05 -6.35 -16.91
CA VAL A 451 -18.59 -6.40 -16.94
C VAL A 451 -18.05 -5.09 -16.39
N GLN A 452 -17.14 -5.16 -15.45
CA GLN A 452 -16.39 -4.02 -14.95
C GLN A 452 -15.11 -3.86 -15.76
N ARG A 453 -14.96 -2.71 -16.45
CA ARG A 453 -13.76 -2.36 -17.23
C ARG A 453 -13.19 -1.02 -16.80
N PRO A 454 -11.87 -0.84 -16.82
CA PRO A 454 -11.25 0.47 -16.71
C PRO A 454 -11.47 1.26 -18.03
N ILE A 455 -11.89 2.50 -17.89
CA ILE A 455 -12.00 3.44 -19.02
C ILE A 455 -11.38 4.79 -18.63
N ASN A 456 -10.90 5.56 -19.61
CA ASN A 456 -10.51 6.93 -19.38
C ASN A 456 -11.75 7.83 -19.36
N GLN A 457 -11.96 8.54 -18.27
CA GLN A 457 -12.85 9.70 -18.18
C GLN A 457 -12.06 10.95 -18.57
N ASP A 458 -12.74 12.04 -18.94
CA ASP A 458 -12.06 13.25 -19.41
C ASP A 458 -11.15 13.83 -18.31
N LYS A 459 -11.72 14.04 -17.12
CA LYS A 459 -11.01 14.65 -16.00
C LYS A 459 -11.55 14.20 -14.65
N ALA A 460 -10.67 14.14 -13.66
CA ALA A 460 -11.07 14.13 -12.25
C ALA A 460 -10.36 15.26 -11.50
N THR A 461 -11.09 15.87 -10.55
CA THR A 461 -10.53 16.85 -9.62
C THR A 461 -10.66 16.34 -8.21
N ALA A 462 -9.54 16.24 -7.49
CA ALA A 462 -9.49 15.81 -6.11
C ALA A 462 -8.88 16.92 -5.24
N TYR A 463 -9.62 17.41 -4.26
CA TYR A 463 -9.12 18.39 -3.30
C TYR A 463 -9.56 18.05 -1.88
N GLY A 464 -8.81 18.57 -0.91
CA GLY A 464 -9.11 18.31 0.48
C GLY A 464 -8.09 18.87 1.44
N ALA A 465 -8.23 18.47 2.69
CA ALA A 465 -7.31 18.84 3.77
C ALA A 465 -7.05 17.65 4.70
N GLU A 466 -5.84 17.61 5.23
CA GLU A 466 -5.40 16.58 6.18
C GLU A 466 -4.81 17.29 7.41
N LEU A 467 -5.28 16.91 8.59
CA LEU A 467 -4.69 17.28 9.87
C LEU A 467 -4.11 16.03 10.51
N THR A 468 -2.82 16.05 10.81
CA THR A 468 -2.14 14.99 11.55
C THR A 468 -1.42 15.58 12.74
N GLY A 469 -1.43 14.89 13.86
CA GLY A 469 -0.75 15.38 15.05
C GLY A 469 -0.34 14.26 16.00
N ARG A 470 0.67 14.56 16.79
CA ARG A 470 1.09 13.73 17.92
C ARG A 470 1.50 14.63 19.08
N TYR A 471 1.22 14.15 20.30
CA TYR A 471 1.64 14.80 21.52
C TYR A 471 2.11 13.77 22.53
N ALA A 472 3.32 13.90 23.02
CA ALA A 472 3.93 13.02 23.99
C ALA A 472 4.06 13.74 25.34
N ILE A 473 3.43 13.20 26.36
CA ILE A 473 3.69 13.55 27.74
C ILE A 473 4.83 12.66 28.20
N LYS A 474 6.04 13.23 28.22
CA LYS A 474 7.24 12.51 28.65
C LYS A 474 7.18 12.18 30.14
N GLU A 475 7.88 11.11 30.48
CA GLU A 475 8.04 10.52 31.79
C GLU A 475 8.07 11.56 32.91
N THR A 476 7.04 11.55 33.75
CA THR A 476 7.12 12.10 35.09
C THR A 476 8.02 11.16 35.90
N GLY A 477 8.75 11.63 36.91
CA GLY A 477 9.71 10.85 37.70
C GLY A 477 9.26 9.48 38.24
N ALA A 478 8.01 9.07 38.01
CA ALA A 478 7.42 7.77 38.34
C ALA A 478 7.46 6.73 37.19
N GLY A 479 8.05 7.05 36.04
CA GLY A 479 8.20 6.10 34.92
C GLY A 479 6.98 5.92 34.03
N HIS A 480 6.03 6.86 34.05
CA HIS A 480 4.87 6.87 33.17
C HIS A 480 5.12 7.71 31.92
N SER A 481 4.76 7.22 30.76
CA SER A 481 4.73 7.99 29.51
C SER A 481 3.43 7.78 28.77
N LEU A 482 2.93 8.83 28.14
CA LEU A 482 1.69 8.85 27.39
C LEU A 482 1.92 9.52 26.03
N MET A 483 1.43 8.92 24.96
CA MET A 483 1.45 9.52 23.62
C MET A 483 0.07 9.48 23.01
N LEU A 484 -0.40 10.64 22.57
CA LEU A 484 -1.63 10.81 21.81
C LEU A 484 -1.26 11.04 20.35
N THR A 485 -1.93 10.34 19.44
CA THR A 485 -1.85 10.56 17.99
C THR A 485 -3.23 10.79 17.44
N GLY A 486 -3.34 11.54 16.36
CA GLY A 486 -4.62 11.78 15.71
C GLY A 486 -4.45 12.21 14.27
N GLN A 487 -5.43 11.84 13.46
CA GLN A 487 -5.54 12.33 12.09
C GLN A 487 -6.99 12.50 11.68
N VAL A 488 -7.22 13.49 10.82
CA VAL A 488 -8.46 13.68 10.07
C VAL A 488 -8.08 14.02 8.64
N SER A 489 -8.72 13.35 7.68
CA SER A 489 -8.52 13.61 6.26
C SER A 489 -9.88 13.83 5.61
N THR A 490 -10.06 14.97 4.94
CA THR A 490 -11.24 15.26 4.12
C THR A 490 -10.85 15.19 2.65
N ILE A 491 -11.76 14.71 1.82
CA ILE A 491 -11.52 14.63 0.39
C ILE A 491 -12.82 14.79 -0.39
N HIS A 492 -12.73 15.55 -1.47
CA HIS A 492 -13.76 15.70 -2.47
C HIS A 492 -13.19 15.29 -3.82
N VAL A 493 -13.80 14.32 -4.50
CA VAL A 493 -13.39 13.87 -5.83
C VAL A 493 -14.59 14.00 -6.76
N SER A 494 -14.50 14.91 -7.72
CA SER A 494 -15.46 15.02 -8.84
C SER A 494 -14.83 14.44 -10.10
N ILE A 495 -15.64 13.71 -10.86
CA ILE A 495 -15.27 13.11 -12.13
C ILE A 495 -16.14 13.75 -13.20
N GLU A 496 -15.51 14.25 -14.26
CA GLU A 496 -16.14 14.72 -15.47
C GLU A 496 -16.03 13.63 -16.53
N ASP A 497 -17.18 13.15 -17.02
CA ASP A 497 -17.23 12.14 -18.06
C ASP A 497 -16.93 12.76 -19.45
N THR A 498 -16.78 11.90 -20.46
CA THR A 498 -16.52 12.32 -21.84
C THR A 498 -17.64 13.17 -22.48
N ASN A 499 -18.81 13.28 -21.83
CA ASN A 499 -19.94 14.11 -22.26
C ASN A 499 -20.02 15.44 -21.49
N GLY A 500 -19.08 15.68 -20.54
CA GLY A 500 -19.04 16.87 -19.70
C GLY A 500 -19.98 16.82 -18.48
N ASN A 501 -20.50 15.66 -18.11
CA ASN A 501 -21.31 15.51 -16.91
C ASN A 501 -20.39 15.32 -15.68
N GLU A 502 -20.64 16.08 -14.62
CA GLU A 502 -19.92 15.96 -13.36
C GLU A 502 -20.68 15.08 -12.36
N ARG A 503 -19.93 14.25 -11.65
CA ARG A 503 -20.42 13.47 -10.52
C ARG A 503 -19.33 13.21 -9.48
N LEU A 504 -19.73 12.85 -8.28
CA LEU A 504 -18.78 12.43 -7.24
C LEU A 504 -18.31 10.99 -7.48
N ALA A 505 -17.04 10.71 -7.17
CA ALA A 505 -16.50 9.36 -7.18
C ALA A 505 -17.30 8.42 -6.25
N SER A 506 -17.70 7.26 -6.78
CA SER A 506 -18.69 6.38 -6.13
C SER A 506 -18.18 5.66 -4.88
N ASP A 507 -16.87 5.50 -4.74
CA ASP A 507 -16.22 4.68 -3.73
C ASP A 507 -15.29 5.48 -2.79
N VAL A 508 -15.39 6.81 -2.81
CA VAL A 508 -14.56 7.69 -1.97
C VAL A 508 -15.38 8.25 -0.82
N ALA A 509 -15.00 7.90 0.41
CA ALA A 509 -15.57 8.47 1.62
C ALA A 509 -15.18 9.97 1.73
N PRO A 510 -16.11 10.85 2.14
CA PRO A 510 -15.85 12.31 2.19
C PRO A 510 -14.83 12.71 3.24
N TYR A 511 -14.67 11.91 4.29
CA TYR A 511 -13.62 12.07 5.29
C TYR A 511 -13.35 10.76 6.02
N THR A 512 -12.18 10.69 6.65
CA THR A 512 -11.80 9.62 7.58
C THR A 512 -11.11 10.23 8.78
N ALA A 513 -11.21 9.59 9.95
CA ALA A 513 -10.52 10.02 11.15
C ALA A 513 -9.96 8.82 11.90
N SER A 514 -8.82 9.00 12.56
CA SER A 514 -8.33 8.04 13.54
C SER A 514 -7.64 8.73 14.71
N SER A 515 -7.68 8.09 15.88
CA SER A 515 -7.01 8.55 17.08
C SER A 515 -6.38 7.36 17.79
N GLY A 516 -5.14 7.52 18.22
CA GLY A 516 -4.39 6.54 18.97
C GLY A 516 -3.93 7.09 20.31
N LEU A 517 -4.02 6.27 21.34
CA LEU A 517 -3.46 6.55 22.67
C LEU A 517 -2.53 5.41 23.03
N SER A 518 -1.32 5.75 23.41
CA SER A 518 -0.30 4.80 23.86
C SER A 518 0.20 5.20 25.24
N TYR A 519 0.18 4.25 26.14
CA TYR A 519 0.62 4.40 27.52
C TYR A 519 1.69 3.37 27.85
N SER A 520 2.81 3.80 28.42
CA SER A 520 3.88 2.93 28.89
C SER A 520 4.17 3.16 30.37
N TYR A 521 4.43 2.07 31.10
CA TYR A 521 4.90 2.08 32.48
C TYR A 521 6.22 1.34 32.59
N LYS A 522 7.31 2.11 32.67
CA LYS A 522 8.69 1.62 32.60
C LYS A 522 9.07 0.62 33.71
N PRO A 523 8.68 0.83 35.01
CA PRO A 523 9.01 -0.14 36.07
C PRO A 523 8.46 -1.55 35.78
N TRP A 524 7.29 -1.64 35.15
CA TRP A 524 6.70 -2.92 34.78
C TRP A 524 7.03 -3.37 33.37
N LYS A 525 7.80 -2.56 32.61
CA LYS A 525 8.08 -2.82 31.19
C LYS A 525 6.78 -3.17 30.42
N LEU A 526 5.73 -2.43 30.71
CA LEU A 526 4.38 -2.63 30.18
C LEU A 526 4.02 -1.47 29.25
N SER A 527 3.50 -1.78 28.07
CA SER A 527 2.95 -0.81 27.13
C SER A 527 1.55 -1.22 26.72
N ASN A 528 0.62 -0.26 26.68
CA ASN A 528 -0.74 -0.46 26.23
C ASN A 528 -1.06 0.56 25.16
N SER A 529 -1.85 0.19 24.16
CA SER A 529 -2.35 1.12 23.16
C SER A 529 -3.80 0.85 22.81
N ILE A 530 -4.49 1.90 22.43
CA ILE A 530 -5.81 1.87 21.83
C ILE A 530 -5.77 2.69 20.55
N ASN A 531 -6.38 2.18 19.49
CA ASN A 531 -6.59 2.91 18.26
C ASN A 531 -8.06 2.85 17.86
N ILE A 532 -8.61 4.01 17.49
CA ILE A 532 -10.00 4.14 17.04
C ILE A 532 -9.96 4.74 15.63
N SER A 533 -10.61 4.07 14.67
CA SER A 533 -10.75 4.57 13.31
C SER A 533 -12.22 4.73 12.95
N TYR A 534 -12.54 5.80 12.23
CA TYR A 534 -13.89 6.15 11.85
C TYR A 534 -13.99 6.49 10.36
N THR A 535 -14.98 5.92 9.69
CA THR A 535 -15.41 6.28 8.34
C THR A 535 -16.91 6.58 8.39
N PRO A 536 -17.39 7.74 7.87
CA PRO A 536 -18.81 8.10 7.93
C PRO A 536 -19.65 7.26 6.96
N LYS A 537 -20.96 7.32 7.16
CA LYS A 537 -21.92 6.91 6.14
C LYS A 537 -21.89 7.90 4.98
N PHE A 538 -21.90 7.40 3.75
CA PHE A 538 -21.99 8.24 2.56
C PHE A 538 -22.76 7.55 1.44
N THR A 539 -23.37 8.37 0.58
CA THR A 539 -24.14 7.90 -0.60
C THR A 539 -23.55 8.52 -1.86
N ARG A 540 -23.42 7.74 -2.92
CA ARG A 540 -22.92 8.15 -4.24
C ARG A 540 -23.74 7.51 -5.34
N ALA A 541 -24.01 8.27 -6.39
CA ALA A 541 -24.57 7.75 -7.63
C ALA A 541 -23.59 6.80 -8.31
N LEU A 542 -24.07 5.71 -8.87
CA LEU A 542 -23.28 4.85 -9.75
C LEU A 542 -23.32 5.39 -11.18
N ASP A 543 -22.16 5.34 -11.85
CA ASP A 543 -22.04 5.79 -13.23
C ASP A 543 -22.91 4.94 -14.16
N ASN A 544 -23.68 5.62 -15.02
CA ASN A 544 -24.57 5.01 -16.01
C ASN A 544 -25.57 3.97 -15.45
N GLN A 545 -25.86 4.03 -14.15
CA GLN A 545 -26.79 3.13 -13.47
C GLN A 545 -27.87 3.93 -12.72
N PRO A 546 -29.12 3.44 -12.68
CA PRO A 546 -30.21 4.14 -11.99
C PRO A 546 -30.17 3.91 -10.47
N TYR A 547 -29.01 3.68 -9.89
CA TYR A 547 -28.84 3.31 -8.49
C TYR A 547 -27.87 4.23 -7.77
N ASP A 548 -28.20 4.51 -6.51
CA ASP A 548 -27.31 5.10 -5.52
C ASP A 548 -26.71 4.00 -4.63
N ARG A 549 -25.39 4.06 -4.42
CA ARG A 549 -24.68 3.23 -3.46
C ARG A 549 -24.53 3.98 -2.14
N THR A 550 -25.05 3.40 -1.07
CA THR A 550 -24.83 3.87 0.30
C THR A 550 -23.90 2.92 1.03
N THR A 551 -22.76 3.42 1.50
CA THR A 551 -21.87 2.73 2.42
C THR A 551 -22.14 3.20 3.84
N ASN A 552 -22.37 2.27 4.78
CA ASN A 552 -22.65 2.62 6.17
C ASN A 552 -21.40 3.15 6.89
N GLN A 553 -21.65 3.88 7.98
CA GLN A 553 -20.58 4.28 8.89
C GLN A 553 -19.87 3.06 9.46
N ARG A 554 -18.57 3.23 9.73
CA ARG A 554 -17.74 2.19 10.32
C ARG A 554 -16.86 2.77 11.41
N VAL A 555 -16.91 2.14 12.59
CA VAL A 555 -16.01 2.41 13.71
C VAL A 555 -15.25 1.14 14.01
N THR A 556 -13.93 1.20 14.04
CA THR A 556 -13.09 0.07 14.49
C THR A 556 -12.26 0.49 15.69
N VAL A 557 -12.16 -0.40 16.67
CA VAL A 557 -11.37 -0.20 17.89
C VAL A 557 -10.41 -1.36 18.02
N ASP A 558 -9.11 -1.04 18.11
CA ASP A 558 -8.04 -2.00 18.29
C ASP A 558 -7.32 -1.71 19.60
N LEU A 559 -6.97 -2.77 20.35
CA LEU A 559 -6.22 -2.70 21.59
C LEU A 559 -4.95 -3.54 21.48
N SER A 560 -3.88 -3.10 22.10
CA SER A 560 -2.65 -3.89 22.21
C SER A 560 -2.01 -3.70 23.57
N THR A 561 -1.50 -4.80 24.14
CA THR A 561 -0.74 -4.81 25.39
C THR A 561 0.55 -5.58 25.15
N THR A 562 1.69 -4.95 25.41
CA THR A 562 3.01 -5.57 25.32
C THR A 562 3.67 -5.58 26.70
N LYS A 563 4.15 -6.73 27.12
CA LYS A 563 4.91 -6.95 28.35
C LYS A 563 6.27 -7.52 28.03
N ASN A 564 7.33 -6.84 28.45
CA ASN A 564 8.69 -7.36 28.41
C ASN A 564 9.06 -7.97 29.76
N PHE A 565 9.52 -9.21 29.73
CA PHE A 565 9.94 -9.98 30.89
C PHE A 565 11.47 -9.97 31.05
N SER A 566 11.96 -10.63 32.12
CA SER A 566 13.37 -10.90 32.29
C SER A 566 13.92 -11.83 31.18
N HIS A 567 15.22 -11.87 31.02
CA HIS A 567 15.93 -12.73 30.07
C HIS A 567 15.48 -12.51 28.59
N ASN A 568 15.16 -11.27 28.23
CA ASN A 568 14.81 -10.86 26.87
C ASN A 568 13.58 -11.57 26.26
N TRP A 569 12.64 -11.98 27.10
CA TRP A 569 11.32 -12.43 26.63
C TRP A 569 10.35 -11.26 26.54
N GLY A 570 9.47 -11.33 25.55
CA GLY A 570 8.35 -10.39 25.36
C GLY A 570 7.08 -11.15 25.02
N ALA A 571 5.94 -10.58 25.38
CA ALA A 571 4.64 -11.05 24.93
C ALA A 571 3.77 -9.86 24.55
N THR A 572 3.06 -9.97 23.43
CA THR A 572 2.09 -8.97 22.96
C THR A 572 0.75 -9.65 22.74
N LEU A 573 -0.28 -9.09 23.37
CA LEU A 573 -1.68 -9.45 23.12
C LEU A 573 -2.32 -8.32 22.31
N SER A 574 -2.85 -8.63 21.13
CA SER A 574 -3.57 -7.68 20.27
C SER A 574 -5.01 -8.13 20.10
N LEU A 575 -5.94 -7.20 20.29
CA LEU A 575 -7.38 -7.36 20.06
C LEU A 575 -7.77 -6.41 18.95
N ARG A 576 -8.25 -6.94 17.83
CA ARG A 576 -8.59 -6.16 16.65
C ARG A 576 -10.07 -6.15 16.38
N ASN A 577 -10.56 -4.99 15.93
CA ASN A 577 -11.97 -4.76 15.63
C ASN A 577 -12.90 -5.31 16.75
N ILE A 578 -12.62 -4.93 18.00
CA ILE A 578 -13.32 -5.45 19.18
C ILE A 578 -14.83 -5.19 19.17
N LEU A 579 -15.29 -4.21 18.37
CA LEU A 579 -16.71 -3.91 18.19
C LEU A 579 -17.38 -4.86 17.17
N GLY A 580 -16.61 -5.67 16.43
CA GLY A 580 -17.15 -6.54 15.40
C GLY A 580 -17.94 -5.78 14.32
N THR A 581 -17.46 -4.58 13.93
CA THR A 581 -18.21 -3.71 13.03
C THR A 581 -18.20 -4.25 11.61
N ASP A 582 -19.39 -4.61 11.10
CA ASP A 582 -19.58 -5.11 9.74
C ASP A 582 -19.38 -4.01 8.70
N TYR A 583 -19.02 -4.44 7.49
CA TYR A 583 -19.08 -3.60 6.30
C TYR A 583 -20.42 -3.81 5.57
N LYS A 584 -21.16 -2.72 5.37
CA LYS A 584 -22.53 -2.76 4.79
C LYS A 584 -22.64 -1.77 3.64
N GLU A 585 -23.11 -2.28 2.51
CA GLU A 585 -23.45 -1.49 1.32
C GLU A 585 -24.91 -1.73 0.93
N TYR A 586 -25.55 -0.67 0.44
CA TYR A 586 -26.92 -0.70 -0.03
C TYR A 586 -26.99 -0.04 -1.39
N LEU A 587 -27.57 -0.73 -2.38
CA LEU A 587 -27.97 -0.15 -3.66
C LEU A 587 -29.47 0.17 -3.60
N ARG A 588 -29.80 1.41 -3.92
CA ARG A 588 -31.19 1.88 -3.96
C ARG A 588 -31.49 2.54 -5.28
N ASN A 589 -32.72 2.34 -5.78
CA ASN A 589 -33.23 3.04 -6.93
C ASN A 589 -33.22 4.56 -6.69
N GLN A 590 -32.70 5.33 -7.65
CA GLN A 590 -32.71 6.79 -7.60
C GLN A 590 -34.13 7.37 -7.71
N SER A 591 -35.03 6.67 -8.42
CA SER A 591 -36.39 7.15 -8.70
C SER A 591 -37.32 7.11 -7.49
N ASP A 592 -37.24 6.09 -6.63
CA ASP A 592 -38.18 5.86 -5.54
C ASP A 592 -37.51 5.49 -4.21
N GLY A 593 -36.17 5.37 -4.18
CA GLY A 593 -35.40 4.99 -2.99
C GLY A 593 -35.56 3.53 -2.56
N SER A 594 -36.25 2.70 -3.34
CA SER A 594 -36.45 1.28 -3.04
C SER A 594 -35.13 0.54 -3.00
N LEU A 595 -35.00 -0.44 -2.11
CA LEU A 595 -33.82 -1.27 -1.99
C LEU A 595 -33.73 -2.22 -3.21
N TYR A 596 -32.68 -2.08 -4.00
CA TYR A 596 -32.35 -3.02 -5.04
C TYR A 596 -31.55 -4.20 -4.48
N GLN A 597 -30.49 -3.90 -3.72
CA GLN A 597 -29.68 -4.93 -3.06
C GLN A 597 -28.96 -4.37 -1.83
N ALA A 598 -28.79 -5.21 -0.81
CA ALA A 598 -27.88 -4.98 0.30
C ALA A 598 -26.79 -6.05 0.32
N ARG A 599 -25.54 -5.65 0.57
CA ARG A 599 -24.40 -6.54 0.78
C ARG A 599 -23.81 -6.28 2.16
N ILE A 600 -23.63 -7.34 2.93
CA ILE A 600 -23.10 -7.27 4.29
C ILE A 600 -21.94 -8.24 4.40
N ASN A 601 -20.74 -7.71 4.61
CA ASN A 601 -19.56 -8.50 4.97
C ASN A 601 -19.44 -8.47 6.49
N GLU A 602 -19.73 -9.58 7.12
CA GLU A 602 -19.65 -9.69 8.58
C GLU A 602 -18.19 -9.68 9.01
N SER A 603 -17.90 -8.98 10.07
CA SER A 603 -16.56 -8.88 10.67
C SER A 603 -16.60 -9.40 12.09
N ILE A 604 -15.59 -10.17 12.46
CA ILE A 604 -15.46 -10.74 13.81
C ILE A 604 -14.24 -10.15 14.52
N PRO A 605 -14.31 -9.94 15.85
CA PRO A 605 -13.14 -9.56 16.64
C PRO A 605 -12.04 -10.62 16.55
N ASN A 606 -10.81 -10.17 16.37
CA ASN A 606 -9.63 -11.04 16.27
C ASN A 606 -8.73 -10.84 17.49
N ILE A 607 -8.28 -11.95 18.07
CA ILE A 607 -7.35 -12.00 19.20
C ILE A 607 -6.05 -12.62 18.71
N LEU A 608 -4.92 -11.94 18.90
CA LEU A 608 -3.61 -12.43 18.53
C LEU A 608 -2.65 -12.34 19.72
N LEU A 609 -2.05 -13.46 20.10
CA LEU A 609 -0.96 -13.54 21.07
C LEU A 609 0.35 -13.77 20.32
N THR A 610 1.35 -12.94 20.61
CA THR A 610 2.71 -13.08 20.08
C THR A 610 3.70 -13.19 21.22
N ILE A 611 4.59 -14.15 21.16
CA ILE A 611 5.69 -14.34 22.11
C ILE A 611 7.00 -14.15 21.36
N GLU A 612 7.90 -13.35 21.92
CA GLU A 612 9.22 -13.04 21.36
C GLU A 612 10.32 -13.42 22.33
N LYS A 613 11.41 -13.96 21.77
CA LYS A 613 12.69 -14.15 22.49
C LYS A 613 13.80 -13.46 21.72
N LYS A 614 14.52 -12.54 22.37
CA LYS A 614 15.74 -11.90 21.85
C LYS A 614 16.98 -12.58 22.40
N PHE A 615 18.05 -12.65 21.60
CA PHE A 615 19.34 -13.25 21.96
C PHE A 615 20.52 -12.45 21.41
#